data_5ddcc3c8df5d01b006472a3a78d9c9e2
#
_entry.id   5ddcc3c8df5d01b006472a3a78d9c9e2
#
_cell.length_a   1.000
_cell.length_b   1.000
_cell.length_c   1.000
_cell.angle_alpha   90.00
_cell.angle_beta   90.00
_cell.angle_gamma   90.00
#
_symmetry.space_group_name_H-M   'P 1'
#
loop_
_entity.id
_entity.type
_entity.pdbx_description
1 polymer ?
#
loop_
_entity_poly.entity_id
_entity_poly.type
_entity_poly.pdbx_seq_one_letter_code
_entity_poly.pdbx_strand_id
1 'polypeptide(L)'
;MFSPPISKCLMPLAILALGSSNALAAAAAPAVPPAAAPALSPAAKQWWADISALADDGMEGRLTGSPGYMRAAEYVISRFKAEGLRPAGVEGYLQPVKFEQQLIDQNNSTLELVSPDGSVTPLNVGLDSRIAAGGAPAPDKIDAPLVFLGYGLHLPRQGADDFAGMDLKGKIVVVLSGGPADISGPIKSNARFARAAELGKLGALGIIALTTPHQLEIPWSRQLLLAGQPGMYLADPALRETPDGFVGIAIDPGKAASLFAGTGHTFAELCALADDSKPVPTFALPYRLRGTIAVKRESLSSPNLIAELPGHDPKLARQFVVVSAHLDHLGVGAPINGDKIYNGAMDDASGVATVLDIAHRLKKGPKLRRSMLFVIVTAEEKGLLGSHYFARHPTVPKDSIVADLNFDMPLPLWPLKKVFAPGEGESTLGSDARAVAAAQGLEMAPDPLPDRNVFIRTDQFSFVREGIPALAFKFGFAKDTPEFQIEHDWRANRYHAPSDDLDQPVMKEEAVRLDDYVAALAARVADEDARPQWLPTSAFRPDAAL
;
A
#
# COMPACT_ATOMS: atom_id res chain seq x y z
N MET A 1 13.10 53.24 38.70
CA MET A 1 13.20 53.44 40.17
C MET A 1 12.87 52.14 40.86
N PHE A 2 13.76 51.73 41.73
CA PHE A 2 13.71 50.64 42.72
C PHE A 2 13.93 49.19 42.23
N SER A 3 15.20 48.79 42.32
CA SER A 3 15.69 47.45 42.68
C SER A 3 16.07 47.43 44.16
N PRO A 4 16.60 46.33 44.75
CA PRO A 4 16.12 45.08 45.31
C PRO A 4 16.18 45.04 46.85
N PRO A 5 16.18 43.91 47.54
CA PRO A 5 17.44 43.53 48.21
C PRO A 5 17.78 42.03 48.23
N ILE A 6 19.08 41.82 48.32
CA ILE A 6 19.86 40.65 48.62
C ILE A 6 19.67 40.23 50.08
N SER A 7 19.60 38.93 50.33
CA SER A 7 19.82 38.39 51.67
C SER A 7 20.79 37.22 51.63
N LYS A 8 21.88 37.39 52.37
CA LYS A 8 22.90 36.42 52.75
C LYS A 8 22.44 35.60 53.94
N CYS A 9 22.80 34.32 54.00
CA CYS A 9 23.02 33.60 55.27
C CYS A 9 23.71 32.26 54.97
N LEU A 10 24.97 32.14 55.38
CA LEU A 10 25.55 31.42 56.52
C LEU A 10 25.61 29.86 56.35
N MET A 11 26.87 29.42 56.14
CA MET A 11 27.33 28.05 56.39
C MET A 11 27.40 27.74 57.89
N PRO A 12 27.26 26.48 58.26
CA PRO A 12 27.98 25.97 59.43
C PRO A 12 29.04 24.94 59.04
N LEU A 13 30.15 25.06 59.69
CA LEU A 13 31.30 24.16 59.82
C LEU A 13 30.86 22.79 60.38
N ALA A 14 31.25 21.70 59.79
CA ALA A 14 31.16 20.39 60.39
C ALA A 14 32.50 19.65 60.34
N ILE A 15 32.79 19.15 61.45
CA ILE A 15 33.99 18.51 62.01
C ILE A 15 34.38 17.25 61.20
N LEU A 16 35.70 17.13 60.91
CA LEU A 16 36.33 15.88 60.45
C LEU A 16 36.33 14.84 61.55
N ALA A 17 35.74 13.66 61.26
CA ALA A 17 36.00 12.43 61.95
C ALA A 17 36.70 11.46 60.98
N LEU A 18 37.98 11.17 61.28
CA LEU A 18 38.75 10.14 60.60
C LEU A 18 38.23 8.76 61.05
N GLY A 19 37.51 8.08 60.16
CA GLY A 19 37.20 6.67 60.29
C GLY A 19 37.92 5.89 59.18
N SER A 20 38.97 5.16 59.56
CA SER A 20 39.67 4.22 58.69
C SER A 20 38.79 2.98 58.43
N SER A 21 38.19 2.92 57.24
CA SER A 21 37.53 1.72 56.74
C SER A 21 38.40 1.07 55.68
N ASN A 22 38.88 -0.14 55.97
CA ASN A 22 39.51 -1.04 55.02
C ASN A 22 38.47 -1.42 53.93
N ALA A 23 38.55 -0.83 52.75
CA ALA A 23 37.82 -1.29 51.60
C ALA A 23 38.54 -2.51 51.00
N LEU A 24 37.98 -3.70 51.20
CA LEU A 24 38.29 -4.85 50.34
C LEU A 24 37.90 -4.48 48.89
N ALA A 25 38.90 -4.38 48.03
CA ALA A 25 38.67 -4.28 46.60
C ALA A 25 38.08 -5.62 46.10
N ALA A 26 36.76 -5.68 45.88
CA ALA A 26 36.16 -6.75 45.11
C ALA A 26 36.65 -6.66 43.67
N ALA A 27 37.46 -7.65 43.26
CA ALA A 27 37.88 -7.77 41.87
C ALA A 27 36.63 -7.93 41.00
N ALA A 28 36.36 -6.96 40.11
CA ALA A 28 35.31 -7.07 39.10
C ALA A 28 35.62 -8.28 38.23
N ALA A 29 34.68 -9.21 38.14
CA ALA A 29 34.77 -10.30 37.18
C ALA A 29 34.91 -9.73 35.80
N PRO A 30 35.74 -10.32 34.90
CA PRO A 30 35.88 -9.85 33.54
C PRO A 30 34.49 -9.91 32.86
N ALA A 31 34.07 -8.79 32.26
CA ALA A 31 32.86 -8.74 31.47
C ALA A 31 32.98 -9.76 30.34
N VAL A 32 32.08 -10.74 30.30
CA VAL A 32 31.96 -11.68 29.19
C VAL A 32 31.62 -10.84 27.97
N PRO A 33 32.44 -10.87 26.90
CA PRO A 33 32.10 -10.13 25.69
C PRO A 33 30.73 -10.60 25.20
N PRO A 34 29.86 -9.70 24.68
CA PRO A 34 28.59 -10.10 24.14
C PRO A 34 28.82 -11.19 23.08
N ALA A 35 28.07 -12.28 23.18
CA ALA A 35 28.13 -13.37 22.21
C ALA A 35 27.98 -12.77 20.80
N ALA A 36 28.90 -13.09 19.91
CA ALA A 36 28.80 -12.65 18.52
C ALA A 36 27.42 -13.10 17.97
N ALA A 37 26.71 -12.17 17.33
CA ALA A 37 25.42 -12.51 16.70
C ALA A 37 25.63 -13.71 15.76
N PRO A 38 24.74 -14.70 15.76
CA PRO A 38 24.86 -15.88 14.91
C PRO A 38 25.01 -15.46 13.45
N ALA A 39 25.89 -16.15 12.72
CA ALA A 39 26.10 -15.86 11.30
C ALA A 39 24.80 -16.12 10.52
N LEU A 40 24.42 -15.21 9.62
CA LEU A 40 23.24 -15.39 8.78
C LEU A 40 23.34 -16.65 7.93
N SER A 41 22.21 -17.32 7.74
CA SER A 41 22.06 -18.45 6.79
C SER A 41 22.36 -17.99 5.34
N PRO A 42 22.70 -18.92 4.43
CA PRO A 42 22.88 -18.59 3.01
C PRO A 42 21.62 -17.93 2.40
N ALA A 43 20.43 -18.39 2.76
CA ALA A 43 19.16 -17.83 2.30
C ALA A 43 18.98 -16.38 2.76
N ALA A 44 19.15 -16.10 4.05
CA ALA A 44 19.03 -14.75 4.61
C ALA A 44 20.08 -13.78 4.03
N LYS A 45 21.30 -14.28 3.76
CA LYS A 45 22.33 -13.48 3.07
C LYS A 45 21.93 -13.14 1.64
N GLN A 46 21.39 -14.10 0.90
CA GLN A 46 20.99 -13.89 -0.48
C GLN A 46 19.78 -12.96 -0.56
N TRP A 47 18.76 -13.19 0.26
CA TRP A 47 17.59 -12.33 0.37
C TRP A 47 17.97 -10.86 0.61
N TRP A 48 18.89 -10.62 1.56
CA TRP A 48 19.38 -9.28 1.84
C TRP A 48 20.27 -8.72 0.72
N ALA A 49 21.02 -9.57 0.02
CA ALA A 49 21.82 -9.15 -1.13
C ALA A 49 20.92 -8.68 -2.30
N ASP A 50 19.78 -9.36 -2.53
CA ASP A 50 18.81 -8.96 -3.54
C ASP A 50 18.17 -7.61 -3.19
N ILE A 51 17.78 -7.38 -1.92
CA ILE A 51 17.30 -6.08 -1.46
C ILE A 51 18.38 -5.01 -1.61
N SER A 52 19.61 -5.32 -1.18
CA SER A 52 20.72 -4.35 -1.25
C SER A 52 21.02 -3.93 -2.68
N ALA A 53 20.87 -4.84 -3.65
CA ALA A 53 21.02 -4.51 -5.05
C ALA A 53 19.86 -3.65 -5.59
N LEU A 54 18.62 -3.97 -5.20
CA LEU A 54 17.43 -3.29 -5.71
C LEU A 54 17.20 -1.91 -5.04
N ALA A 55 17.57 -1.76 -3.77
CA ALA A 55 17.45 -0.51 -3.01
C ALA A 55 18.74 0.31 -3.00
N ASP A 56 19.72 0.00 -3.85
CA ASP A 56 20.92 0.80 -4.04
C ASP A 56 20.58 2.15 -4.70
N ASP A 57 21.29 3.21 -4.32
CA ASP A 57 21.12 4.57 -4.89
C ASP A 57 21.25 4.58 -6.42
N GLY A 58 22.06 3.68 -6.99
CA GLY A 58 22.22 3.50 -8.42
C GLY A 58 20.92 3.05 -9.14
N MET A 59 19.95 2.53 -8.40
CA MET A 59 18.61 2.21 -8.92
C MET A 59 17.66 3.42 -8.92
N GLU A 60 18.08 4.56 -8.38
CA GLU A 60 17.35 5.83 -8.40
C GLU A 60 15.89 5.69 -7.93
N GLY A 61 15.64 4.80 -6.93
CA GLY A 61 14.32 4.55 -6.39
C GLY A 61 13.31 3.95 -7.38
N ARG A 62 13.77 3.37 -8.48
CA ARG A 62 13.01 2.49 -9.40
C ARG A 62 11.68 3.06 -9.91
N LEU A 63 11.58 4.38 -10.14
CA LEU A 63 10.35 4.97 -10.69
C LEU A 63 9.93 4.26 -11.97
N THR A 64 8.66 3.91 -12.08
CA THR A 64 8.06 3.29 -13.27
C THR A 64 8.55 3.93 -14.58
N GLY A 65 9.10 3.11 -15.49
CA GLY A 65 9.60 3.56 -16.80
C GLY A 65 10.91 4.34 -16.78
N SER A 66 11.51 4.58 -15.62
CA SER A 66 12.80 5.27 -15.50
C SER A 66 13.99 4.36 -15.87
N PRO A 67 15.17 4.94 -16.14
CA PRO A 67 16.40 4.15 -16.29
C PRO A 67 16.72 3.31 -15.04
N GLY A 68 16.42 3.81 -13.83
CA GLY A 68 16.57 3.07 -12.57
C GLY A 68 15.70 1.82 -12.52
N TYR A 69 14.43 1.94 -12.93
CA TYR A 69 13.54 0.78 -13.07
C TYR A 69 14.10 -0.27 -14.03
N MET A 70 14.60 0.15 -15.19
CA MET A 70 15.14 -0.77 -16.18
C MET A 70 16.39 -1.51 -15.69
N ARG A 71 17.28 -0.83 -14.93
CA ARG A 71 18.42 -1.52 -14.28
C ARG A 71 17.96 -2.56 -13.26
N ALA A 72 16.96 -2.24 -12.45
CA ALA A 72 16.35 -3.19 -11.52
C ALA A 72 15.69 -4.37 -12.24
N ALA A 73 14.99 -4.12 -13.36
CA ALA A 73 14.41 -5.16 -14.20
C ALA A 73 15.48 -6.10 -14.78
N GLU A 74 16.59 -5.56 -15.26
CA GLU A 74 17.74 -6.35 -15.74
C GLU A 74 18.34 -7.22 -14.61
N TYR A 75 18.44 -6.68 -13.40
CA TYR A 75 18.86 -7.43 -12.22
C TYR A 75 17.93 -8.63 -11.97
N VAL A 76 16.62 -8.41 -11.87
CA VAL A 76 15.63 -9.47 -11.64
C VAL A 76 15.69 -10.54 -12.74
N ILE A 77 15.77 -10.14 -14.02
CA ILE A 77 15.92 -11.07 -15.15
C ILE A 77 17.20 -11.89 -15.02
N SER A 78 18.29 -11.30 -14.55
CA SER A 78 19.55 -12.02 -14.33
C SER A 78 19.37 -13.12 -13.26
N ARG A 79 18.61 -12.83 -12.20
CA ARG A 79 18.26 -13.78 -11.15
C ARG A 79 17.38 -14.92 -11.68
N PHE A 80 16.32 -14.60 -12.46
CA PHE A 80 15.49 -15.61 -13.13
C PHE A 80 16.30 -16.55 -14.02
N LYS A 81 17.26 -16.01 -14.79
CA LYS A 81 18.15 -16.79 -15.63
C LYS A 81 19.08 -17.68 -14.79
N ALA A 82 19.65 -17.16 -13.71
CA ALA A 82 20.54 -17.92 -12.82
C ALA A 82 19.81 -19.11 -12.17
N GLU A 83 18.53 -18.97 -11.84
CA GLU A 83 17.69 -20.07 -11.36
C GLU A 83 17.23 -21.02 -12.47
N GLY A 84 17.49 -20.72 -13.74
CA GLY A 84 17.05 -21.52 -14.86
C GLY A 84 15.54 -21.56 -15.04
N LEU A 85 14.85 -20.48 -14.70
CA LEU A 85 13.43 -20.26 -14.98
C LEU A 85 13.25 -19.97 -16.47
N ARG A 86 12.09 -20.35 -17.03
CA ARG A 86 11.77 -20.07 -18.43
C ARG A 86 11.22 -18.65 -18.59
N PRO A 87 11.57 -17.95 -19.69
CA PRO A 87 10.89 -16.71 -20.03
C PRO A 87 9.41 -17.00 -20.33
N ALA A 88 8.52 -16.18 -19.74
CA ALA A 88 7.07 -16.30 -19.89
C ALA A 88 6.38 -14.96 -20.20
N GLY A 89 7.14 -13.93 -20.53
CA GLY A 89 6.63 -12.64 -21.04
C GLY A 89 6.32 -12.69 -22.53
N VAL A 90 5.83 -11.59 -23.07
CA VAL A 90 5.55 -11.43 -24.51
C VAL A 90 6.87 -11.28 -25.30
N GLU A 91 7.86 -10.61 -24.70
CA GLU A 91 9.19 -10.39 -25.25
C GLU A 91 10.24 -11.00 -24.29
N GLY A 92 10.38 -12.32 -24.33
CA GLY A 92 11.25 -13.03 -23.40
C GLY A 92 10.65 -13.02 -21.98
N TYR A 93 11.31 -12.35 -21.03
CA TYR A 93 10.77 -12.17 -19.68
C TYR A 93 9.86 -10.92 -19.56
N LEU A 94 9.83 -10.07 -20.58
CA LEU A 94 9.15 -8.78 -20.54
C LEU A 94 7.70 -8.88 -21.05
N GLN A 95 6.80 -8.17 -20.36
CA GLN A 95 5.49 -7.79 -20.86
C GLN A 95 5.41 -6.25 -20.84
N PRO A 96 5.69 -5.59 -21.98
CA PRO A 96 5.63 -4.14 -22.06
C PRO A 96 4.22 -3.60 -21.79
N VAL A 97 4.11 -2.63 -20.89
CA VAL A 97 2.87 -1.93 -20.57
C VAL A 97 3.02 -0.46 -20.96
N LYS A 98 2.03 0.06 -21.68
CA LYS A 98 2.02 1.47 -22.14
C LYS A 98 1.21 2.33 -21.18
N PHE A 99 1.78 3.45 -20.78
CA PHE A 99 1.18 4.41 -19.86
C PHE A 99 1.16 5.81 -20.47
N GLU A 100 0.17 6.58 -20.03
CA GLU A 100 0.20 8.04 -20.07
C GLU A 100 0.54 8.53 -18.66
N GLN A 101 1.61 9.31 -18.54
CA GLN A 101 2.03 9.97 -17.33
C GLN A 101 1.52 11.40 -17.31
N GLN A 102 1.07 11.89 -16.16
CA GLN A 102 0.76 13.31 -15.99
C GLN A 102 1.35 13.83 -14.67
N LEU A 103 1.90 15.03 -14.75
CA LEU A 103 2.38 15.80 -13.61
C LEU A 103 1.49 17.00 -13.42
N ILE A 104 0.83 17.10 -12.27
CA ILE A 104 0.08 18.29 -11.89
C ILE A 104 1.03 19.32 -11.28
N ASP A 105 1.11 20.48 -11.91
CA ASP A 105 1.81 21.62 -11.33
C ASP A 105 0.94 22.25 -10.24
N GLN A 106 1.16 21.81 -9.01
CA GLN A 106 0.37 22.27 -7.86
C GLN A 106 0.51 23.79 -7.65
N ASN A 107 1.68 24.38 -7.96
CA ASN A 107 1.95 25.80 -7.74
C ASN A 107 1.24 26.72 -8.77
N ASN A 108 1.03 26.22 -9.97
CA ASN A 108 0.33 26.93 -11.05
C ASN A 108 -1.12 26.49 -11.22
N SER A 109 -1.63 25.63 -10.34
CA SER A 109 -3.03 25.23 -10.27
C SER A 109 -3.77 26.05 -9.22
N THR A 110 -5.08 26.26 -9.42
CA THR A 110 -5.91 27.01 -8.49
C THR A 110 -7.16 26.21 -8.13
N LEU A 111 -7.59 26.31 -6.89
CA LEU A 111 -8.89 25.83 -6.42
C LEU A 111 -9.50 26.89 -5.50
N GLU A 112 -10.79 27.13 -5.64
CA GLU A 112 -11.52 28.06 -4.79
C GLU A 112 -12.97 27.60 -4.57
N LEU A 113 -13.49 27.86 -3.40
CA LEU A 113 -14.91 27.70 -3.06
C LEU A 113 -15.64 29.00 -3.37
N VAL A 114 -16.69 28.91 -4.19
CA VAL A 114 -17.55 30.02 -4.52
C VAL A 114 -18.86 29.86 -3.78
N SER A 115 -19.16 30.79 -2.88
CA SER A 115 -20.39 30.84 -2.08
C SER A 115 -21.58 31.31 -2.91
N PRO A 116 -22.85 31.11 -2.47
CA PRO A 116 -24.05 31.56 -3.17
C PRO A 116 -24.12 33.08 -3.36
N ASP A 117 -23.51 33.87 -2.49
CA ASP A 117 -23.42 35.32 -2.57
C ASP A 117 -22.30 35.81 -3.52
N GLY A 118 -21.57 34.89 -4.13
CA GLY A 118 -20.45 35.17 -5.01
C GLY A 118 -19.11 35.40 -4.31
N SER A 119 -19.06 35.34 -2.97
CA SER A 119 -17.79 35.39 -2.25
C SER A 119 -16.92 34.17 -2.55
N VAL A 120 -15.60 34.37 -2.54
CA VAL A 120 -14.62 33.38 -2.94
C VAL A 120 -13.66 33.09 -1.79
N THR A 121 -13.50 31.82 -1.44
CA THR A 121 -12.53 31.33 -0.45
C THR A 121 -11.50 30.47 -1.18
N PRO A 122 -10.21 30.84 -1.22
CA PRO A 122 -9.18 30.02 -1.85
C PRO A 122 -8.94 28.74 -1.06
N LEU A 123 -8.75 27.64 -1.77
CA LEU A 123 -8.19 26.37 -1.30
C LEU A 123 -6.75 26.27 -1.85
N ASN A 124 -5.77 26.80 -1.10
CA ASN A 124 -4.41 26.89 -1.59
C ASN A 124 -3.84 25.53 -1.99
N VAL A 125 -3.73 25.30 -3.31
CA VAL A 125 -3.17 24.07 -3.88
C VAL A 125 -1.70 23.98 -3.50
N GLY A 126 -1.24 22.81 -3.04
CA GLY A 126 0.12 22.63 -2.52
C GLY A 126 0.31 23.08 -1.07
N LEU A 127 -0.74 23.54 -0.39
CA LEU A 127 -0.74 23.89 1.04
C LEU A 127 -1.95 23.30 1.77
N ASP A 128 -3.16 23.79 1.45
CA ASP A 128 -4.43 23.39 2.07
C ASP A 128 -5.09 22.23 1.30
N SER A 129 -4.73 22.05 0.05
CA SER A 129 -5.28 21.04 -0.84
C SER A 129 -4.22 20.49 -1.80
N ARG A 130 -4.48 19.33 -2.37
CA ARG A 130 -3.72 18.75 -3.47
C ARG A 130 -4.63 18.15 -4.52
N ILE A 131 -4.24 18.25 -5.79
CA ILE A 131 -4.93 17.62 -6.91
C ILE A 131 -4.21 16.31 -7.22
N ALA A 132 -4.95 15.20 -7.28
CA ALA A 132 -4.39 13.90 -7.60
C ALA A 132 -4.05 13.81 -9.10
N ALA A 133 -2.92 13.17 -9.41
CA ALA A 133 -2.42 13.01 -10.77
C ALA A 133 -2.71 11.63 -11.38
N GLY A 134 -3.31 10.69 -10.62
CA GLY A 134 -3.53 9.30 -11.05
C GLY A 134 -4.95 9.03 -11.56
N GLY A 135 -5.12 7.83 -12.16
CA GLY A 135 -6.41 7.24 -12.51
C GLY A 135 -6.93 7.58 -13.90
N ALA A 136 -6.93 8.85 -14.28
CA ALA A 136 -7.42 9.31 -15.58
C ALA A 136 -6.83 10.67 -15.97
N PRO A 137 -6.95 11.12 -17.25
CA PRO A 137 -6.58 12.47 -17.64
C PRO A 137 -7.33 13.51 -16.81
N ALA A 138 -6.59 14.38 -16.11
CA ALA A 138 -7.17 15.48 -15.36
C ALA A 138 -7.77 16.54 -16.31
N PRO A 139 -8.89 17.23 -15.96
CA PRO A 139 -9.41 18.34 -16.73
C PRO A 139 -8.53 19.60 -16.54
N ASP A 140 -8.51 20.49 -17.51
CA ASP A 140 -7.75 21.75 -17.41
C ASP A 140 -8.49 22.78 -16.54
N LYS A 141 -9.81 22.64 -16.38
CA LYS A 141 -10.68 23.56 -15.61
C LYS A 141 -11.75 22.80 -14.86
N ILE A 142 -12.15 23.36 -13.73
CA ILE A 142 -13.24 22.88 -12.90
C ILE A 142 -14.18 24.04 -12.62
N ASP A 143 -15.48 23.81 -12.76
CA ASP A 143 -16.53 24.68 -12.23
C ASP A 143 -17.79 23.85 -11.99
N ALA A 144 -17.99 23.37 -10.76
CA ALA A 144 -19.06 22.44 -10.44
C ALA A 144 -19.60 22.65 -9.02
N PRO A 145 -20.91 22.46 -8.80
CA PRO A 145 -21.48 22.44 -7.45
C PRO A 145 -20.98 21.23 -6.67
N LEU A 146 -20.94 21.38 -5.33
CA LEU A 146 -20.50 20.35 -4.41
C LEU A 146 -21.69 19.63 -3.76
N VAL A 147 -21.49 18.36 -3.44
CA VAL A 147 -22.43 17.55 -2.67
C VAL A 147 -21.66 16.68 -1.69
N PHE A 148 -22.07 16.65 -0.43
CA PHE A 148 -21.52 15.73 0.56
C PHE A 148 -22.29 14.42 0.54
N LEU A 149 -21.56 13.33 0.31
CA LEU A 149 -22.11 11.98 0.10
C LEU A 149 -21.72 11.02 1.23
N GLY A 150 -21.62 11.52 2.47
CA GLY A 150 -21.27 10.69 3.61
C GLY A 150 -19.93 9.95 3.39
N TYR A 151 -19.96 8.64 3.48
CA TYR A 151 -18.80 7.81 3.15
C TYR A 151 -18.67 7.51 1.65
N GLY A 152 -19.69 7.84 0.85
CA GLY A 152 -19.75 7.52 -0.57
C GLY A 152 -19.82 6.01 -0.82
N LEU A 153 -20.55 5.27 0.00
CA LEU A 153 -20.79 3.83 -0.15
C LEU A 153 -22.10 3.60 -0.92
N HIS A 154 -22.05 2.81 -1.98
CA HIS A 154 -23.22 2.37 -2.74
C HIS A 154 -23.46 0.89 -2.47
N LEU A 155 -24.19 0.59 -1.41
CA LEU A 155 -24.43 -0.75 -0.87
C LEU A 155 -25.93 -0.93 -0.55
N PRO A 156 -26.84 -0.85 -1.56
CA PRO A 156 -28.28 -0.86 -1.32
C PRO A 156 -28.77 -2.15 -0.67
N ARG A 157 -28.13 -3.30 -0.94
CA ARG A 157 -28.50 -4.59 -0.33
C ARG A 157 -28.11 -4.72 1.13
N GLN A 158 -27.10 -3.97 1.57
CA GLN A 158 -26.64 -3.91 2.95
C GLN A 158 -27.31 -2.77 3.74
N GLY A 159 -28.26 -2.04 3.11
CA GLY A 159 -28.93 -0.91 3.75
C GLY A 159 -28.09 0.34 3.92
N ALA A 160 -26.93 0.43 3.24
CA ALA A 160 -26.04 1.59 3.25
C ALA A 160 -25.85 2.09 1.81
N ASP A 161 -26.69 3.01 1.41
CA ASP A 161 -26.65 3.62 0.08
C ASP A 161 -26.63 5.13 0.18
N ASP A 162 -25.40 5.68 0.25
CA ASP A 162 -25.17 7.11 0.30
C ASP A 162 -25.56 7.83 -1.01
N PHE A 163 -25.78 7.06 -2.10
CA PHE A 163 -26.17 7.60 -3.40
C PHE A 163 -27.70 7.77 -3.54
N ALA A 164 -28.46 7.14 -2.67
CA ALA A 164 -29.91 7.11 -2.76
C ALA A 164 -30.54 8.51 -2.75
N GLY A 165 -31.31 8.85 -3.79
CA GLY A 165 -31.98 10.14 -3.92
C GLY A 165 -31.08 11.34 -4.21
N MET A 166 -29.76 11.13 -4.41
CA MET A 166 -28.82 12.20 -4.69
C MET A 166 -28.66 12.44 -6.20
N ASP A 167 -28.80 13.68 -6.63
CA ASP A 167 -28.42 14.10 -7.99
C ASP A 167 -26.92 14.38 -8.01
N LEU A 168 -26.17 13.54 -8.73
CA LEU A 168 -24.70 13.61 -8.81
C LEU A 168 -24.20 14.16 -10.14
N LYS A 169 -25.08 14.29 -11.16
CA LYS A 169 -24.70 14.70 -12.50
C LYS A 169 -24.11 16.10 -12.51
N GLY A 170 -22.92 16.26 -13.07
CA GLY A 170 -22.22 17.55 -13.20
C GLY A 170 -21.71 18.11 -11.87
N LYS A 171 -21.62 17.29 -10.81
CA LYS A 171 -21.16 17.70 -9.48
C LYS A 171 -19.81 17.10 -9.11
N ILE A 172 -19.13 17.70 -8.18
CA ILE A 172 -18.00 17.10 -7.46
C ILE A 172 -18.52 16.62 -6.11
N VAL A 173 -18.22 15.37 -5.83
CA VAL A 173 -18.70 14.66 -4.64
C VAL A 173 -17.66 14.76 -3.53
N VAL A 174 -18.08 15.19 -2.34
CA VAL A 174 -17.25 15.21 -1.14
C VAL A 174 -17.58 13.98 -0.31
N VAL A 175 -16.56 13.19 0.05
CA VAL A 175 -16.71 11.98 0.87
C VAL A 175 -15.77 12.00 2.06
N LEU A 176 -16.18 11.35 3.15
CA LEU A 176 -15.36 11.14 4.34
C LEU A 176 -14.86 9.68 4.37
N SER A 177 -13.62 9.47 4.77
CA SER A 177 -13.08 8.13 5.00
C SER A 177 -13.80 7.48 6.19
N GLY A 178 -13.95 6.15 6.16
CA GLY A 178 -14.67 5.43 7.21
C GLY A 178 -15.80 4.56 6.65
N GLY A 179 -16.76 4.24 7.49
CA GLY A 179 -17.97 3.49 7.15
C GLY A 179 -18.62 2.88 8.38
N PRO A 180 -19.91 2.50 8.30
CA PRO A 180 -20.64 1.94 9.42
C PRO A 180 -20.02 0.65 9.97
N ALA A 181 -20.10 0.45 11.28
CA ALA A 181 -19.50 -0.70 11.98
C ALA A 181 -20.17 -2.04 11.62
N ASP A 182 -21.45 -2.01 11.28
CA ASP A 182 -22.26 -3.18 10.90
C ASP A 182 -21.98 -3.70 9.49
N ILE A 183 -21.21 -2.96 8.68
CA ILE A 183 -20.77 -3.40 7.36
C ILE A 183 -19.33 -3.92 7.45
N SER A 184 -19.11 -5.15 6.96
CA SER A 184 -17.78 -5.75 7.01
C SER A 184 -16.73 -4.98 6.22
N GLY A 185 -15.47 -5.04 6.67
CA GLY A 185 -14.33 -4.41 6.01
C GLY A 185 -14.22 -4.75 4.53
N PRO A 186 -14.27 -6.04 4.12
CA PRO A 186 -14.24 -6.46 2.72
C PRO A 186 -15.33 -5.82 1.85
N ILE A 187 -16.56 -5.73 2.32
CA ILE A 187 -17.67 -5.10 1.60
C ILE A 187 -17.43 -3.60 1.43
N LYS A 188 -17.06 -2.90 2.52
CA LYS A 188 -16.68 -1.48 2.47
C LYS A 188 -15.53 -1.22 1.49
N SER A 189 -14.55 -2.11 1.48
CA SER A 189 -13.38 -2.02 0.60
C SER A 189 -13.76 -2.11 -0.86
N ASN A 190 -14.55 -3.10 -1.23
CA ASN A 190 -15.02 -3.31 -2.59
C ASN A 190 -15.85 -2.10 -3.09
N ALA A 191 -16.78 -1.60 -2.27
CA ALA A 191 -17.57 -0.41 -2.59
C ALA A 191 -16.71 0.85 -2.81
N ARG A 192 -15.68 1.05 -1.97
CA ARG A 192 -14.76 2.19 -2.11
C ARG A 192 -13.92 2.10 -3.38
N PHE A 193 -13.49 0.90 -3.74
CA PHE A 193 -12.77 0.68 -4.97
C PHE A 193 -13.62 1.04 -6.20
N ALA A 194 -14.86 0.56 -6.25
CA ALA A 194 -15.78 0.82 -7.36
C ALA A 194 -16.27 2.29 -7.42
N ARG A 195 -16.13 3.04 -6.34
CA ARG A 195 -16.76 4.37 -6.15
C ARG A 195 -16.51 5.37 -7.27
N ALA A 196 -15.25 5.53 -7.71
CA ALA A 196 -14.94 6.50 -8.77
C ALA A 196 -15.62 6.13 -10.10
N ALA A 197 -15.62 4.85 -10.46
CA ALA A 197 -16.31 4.35 -11.64
C ALA A 197 -17.83 4.54 -11.55
N GLU A 198 -18.44 4.22 -10.41
CA GLU A 198 -19.89 4.39 -10.20
C GLU A 198 -20.28 5.87 -10.22
N LEU A 199 -19.54 6.74 -9.54
CA LEU A 199 -19.77 8.19 -9.59
C LEU A 199 -19.66 8.73 -11.03
N GLY A 200 -18.68 8.26 -11.79
CA GLY A 200 -18.51 8.63 -13.19
C GLY A 200 -19.69 8.17 -14.07
N LYS A 201 -20.21 6.95 -13.90
CA LYS A 201 -21.42 6.48 -14.59
C LYS A 201 -22.63 7.37 -14.32
N LEU A 202 -22.74 7.92 -13.10
CA LEU A 202 -23.77 8.86 -12.70
C LEU A 202 -23.49 10.31 -13.14
N GLY A 203 -22.39 10.55 -13.86
CA GLY A 203 -22.01 11.83 -14.42
C GLY A 203 -21.40 12.81 -13.42
N ALA A 204 -20.89 12.33 -12.28
CA ALA A 204 -20.07 13.15 -11.38
C ALA A 204 -18.74 13.53 -12.07
N LEU A 205 -18.24 14.73 -11.79
CA LEU A 205 -17.03 15.29 -12.41
C LEU A 205 -15.77 15.04 -11.57
N GLY A 206 -15.91 14.58 -10.36
CA GLY A 206 -14.77 14.34 -9.49
C GLY A 206 -15.17 14.03 -8.05
N ILE A 207 -14.14 13.83 -7.24
CA ILE A 207 -14.27 13.50 -5.83
C ILE A 207 -13.30 14.34 -4.98
N ILE A 208 -13.78 14.87 -3.87
CA ILE A 208 -12.97 15.41 -2.78
C ILE A 208 -12.97 14.37 -1.66
N ALA A 209 -11.83 13.73 -1.41
CA ALA A 209 -11.68 12.77 -0.33
C ALA A 209 -11.19 13.48 0.94
N LEU A 210 -11.97 13.39 2.00
CA LEU A 210 -11.63 13.86 3.32
C LEU A 210 -11.26 12.68 4.23
N THR A 211 -10.29 12.90 5.11
CA THR A 211 -9.87 11.95 6.14
C THR A 211 -10.04 12.60 7.50
N THR A 212 -10.44 11.86 8.53
CA THR A 212 -10.47 12.42 9.87
C THR A 212 -9.03 12.62 10.39
N PRO A 213 -8.79 13.57 11.32
CA PRO A 213 -7.46 13.74 11.90
C PRO A 213 -6.89 12.47 12.52
N HIS A 214 -7.74 11.58 13.08
CA HIS A 214 -7.33 10.30 13.68
C HIS A 214 -6.93 9.23 12.64
N GLN A 215 -7.47 9.31 11.43
CA GLN A 215 -7.19 8.35 10.35
C GLN A 215 -6.02 8.78 9.46
N LEU A 216 -5.38 9.91 9.77
CA LEU A 216 -4.28 10.45 8.98
C LEU A 216 -2.98 9.68 9.28
N GLU A 217 -2.69 8.62 8.54
CA GLU A 217 -1.49 7.78 8.73
C GLU A 217 -0.19 8.49 8.30
N ILE A 218 -0.25 9.27 7.21
CA ILE A 218 0.87 10.04 6.69
C ILE A 218 0.62 11.52 6.99
N PRO A 219 1.53 12.24 7.66
CA PRO A 219 1.38 13.68 7.91
C PRO A 219 1.07 14.46 6.63
N TRP A 220 0.17 15.44 6.71
CA TRP A 220 -0.26 16.21 5.54
C TRP A 220 0.91 16.83 4.77
N SER A 221 1.89 17.41 5.50
CA SER A 221 3.10 17.97 4.88
C SER A 221 3.86 16.96 4.00
N ARG A 222 3.90 15.70 4.40
CA ARG A 222 4.54 14.63 3.61
C ARG A 222 3.69 14.22 2.41
N GLN A 223 2.35 14.21 2.55
CA GLN A 223 1.46 13.99 1.41
C GLN A 223 1.62 15.08 0.32
N LEU A 224 1.89 16.33 0.72
CA LEU A 224 2.18 17.41 -0.23
C LEU A 224 3.49 17.19 -1.00
N LEU A 225 4.53 16.63 -0.37
CA LEU A 225 5.77 16.27 -1.07
C LEU A 225 5.52 15.19 -2.13
N LEU A 226 4.68 14.21 -1.81
CA LEU A 226 4.29 13.15 -2.75
C LEU A 226 3.40 13.67 -3.88
N ALA A 227 2.66 14.75 -3.68
CA ALA A 227 1.83 15.37 -4.73
C ALA A 227 2.66 15.96 -5.90
N GLY A 228 3.96 16.15 -5.72
CA GLY A 228 4.92 16.51 -6.78
C GLY A 228 5.37 15.33 -7.65
N GLN A 229 4.97 14.10 -7.31
CA GLN A 229 5.27 12.91 -8.09
C GLN A 229 4.30 12.78 -9.28
N PRO A 230 4.76 12.26 -10.43
CA PRO A 230 3.87 12.01 -11.55
C PRO A 230 2.86 10.90 -11.23
N GLY A 231 1.60 11.13 -11.60
CA GLY A 231 0.60 10.06 -11.67
C GLY A 231 0.59 9.41 -13.04
N MET A 232 0.00 8.22 -13.12
CA MET A 232 -0.09 7.46 -14.37
C MET A 232 -1.48 6.87 -14.56
N TYR A 233 -1.80 6.54 -15.78
CA TYR A 233 -2.95 5.71 -16.17
C TYR A 233 -2.59 4.90 -17.41
N LEU A 234 -3.28 3.79 -17.62
CA LEU A 234 -3.06 2.94 -18.79
C LEU A 234 -3.39 3.70 -20.08
N ALA A 235 -2.53 3.57 -21.07
CA ALA A 235 -2.72 4.24 -22.37
C ALA A 235 -4.00 3.78 -23.06
N ASP A 236 -4.38 2.50 -22.92
CA ASP A 236 -5.64 1.96 -23.42
C ASP A 236 -6.83 2.48 -22.57
N PRO A 237 -7.73 3.31 -23.15
CA PRO A 237 -8.91 3.80 -22.44
C PRO A 237 -9.85 2.70 -21.93
N ALA A 238 -9.88 1.52 -22.58
CA ALA A 238 -10.74 0.40 -22.18
C ALA A 238 -10.33 -0.25 -20.85
N LEU A 239 -9.10 0.04 -20.40
CA LEU A 239 -8.55 -0.45 -19.13
C LEU A 239 -8.61 0.60 -18.02
N ARG A 240 -9.08 1.82 -18.30
CA ARG A 240 -9.22 2.86 -17.28
C ARG A 240 -10.48 2.67 -16.46
N GLU A 241 -10.35 2.74 -15.17
CA GLU A 241 -11.46 2.57 -14.23
C GLU A 241 -12.11 3.90 -13.86
N THR A 242 -11.31 4.96 -13.87
CA THR A 242 -11.77 6.33 -13.65
C THR A 242 -12.07 6.97 -15.00
N PRO A 243 -13.22 7.63 -15.18
CA PRO A 243 -13.54 8.32 -16.42
C PRO A 243 -12.58 9.46 -16.73
N ASP A 244 -12.33 9.71 -18.03
CA ASP A 244 -11.54 10.85 -18.47
C ASP A 244 -12.19 12.16 -17.98
N GLY A 245 -11.39 13.09 -17.47
CA GLY A 245 -11.85 14.35 -16.90
C GLY A 245 -12.35 14.26 -15.45
N PHE A 246 -12.36 13.08 -14.85
CA PHE A 246 -12.72 12.93 -13.42
C PHE A 246 -11.55 13.38 -12.53
N VAL A 247 -11.79 14.37 -11.67
CA VAL A 247 -10.74 14.92 -10.82
C VAL A 247 -10.77 14.35 -9.40
N GLY A 248 -9.61 13.94 -8.88
CA GLY A 248 -9.41 13.61 -7.48
C GLY A 248 -8.77 14.77 -6.73
N ILE A 249 -9.32 15.12 -5.58
CA ILE A 249 -8.81 16.20 -4.73
C ILE A 249 -8.75 15.69 -3.29
N ALA A 250 -7.68 16.01 -2.57
CA ALA A 250 -7.61 15.86 -1.12
C ALA A 250 -7.44 17.24 -0.47
N ILE A 251 -8.03 17.41 0.71
CA ILE A 251 -7.97 18.64 1.50
C ILE A 251 -7.43 18.31 2.87
N ASP A 252 -6.55 19.18 3.39
CA ASP A 252 -6.06 19.09 4.76
C ASP A 252 -7.24 19.00 5.73
N PRO A 253 -7.34 17.97 6.59
CA PRO A 253 -8.38 17.88 7.59
C PRO A 253 -8.50 19.15 8.47
N GLY A 254 -7.39 19.84 8.73
CA GLY A 254 -7.38 21.12 9.44
C GLY A 254 -8.07 22.29 8.70
N LYS A 255 -8.33 22.12 7.39
CA LYS A 255 -8.97 23.14 6.53
C LYS A 255 -10.36 22.74 6.02
N ALA A 256 -10.74 21.47 6.18
CA ALA A 256 -11.99 20.94 5.65
C ALA A 256 -13.26 21.57 6.24
N ALA A 257 -13.19 22.21 7.41
CA ALA A 257 -14.33 22.87 8.06
C ALA A 257 -15.02 23.93 7.17
N SER A 258 -14.26 24.61 6.29
CA SER A 258 -14.79 25.61 5.36
C SER A 258 -15.83 25.05 4.38
N LEU A 259 -15.75 23.76 4.02
CA LEU A 259 -16.71 23.09 3.14
C LEU A 259 -18.12 22.97 3.75
N PHE A 260 -18.21 22.98 5.08
CA PHE A 260 -19.45 22.70 5.82
C PHE A 260 -20.10 23.95 6.42
N ALA A 261 -19.50 25.13 6.25
CA ALA A 261 -20.08 26.36 6.74
C ALA A 261 -21.47 26.62 6.10
N GLY A 262 -22.46 26.98 6.90
CA GLY A 262 -23.82 27.23 6.42
C GLY A 262 -24.67 26.00 6.10
N THR A 263 -24.17 24.76 6.34
CA THR A 263 -24.91 23.53 6.04
C THR A 263 -25.78 23.03 7.22
N GLY A 264 -25.61 23.56 8.41
CA GLY A 264 -26.20 23.01 9.65
C GLY A 264 -25.38 21.85 10.25
N HIS A 265 -24.28 21.45 9.63
CA HIS A 265 -23.36 20.42 10.10
C HIS A 265 -21.94 20.98 10.22
N THR A 266 -21.18 20.50 11.18
CA THR A 266 -19.75 20.83 11.35
C THR A 266 -18.87 19.68 10.95
N PHE A 267 -17.68 19.96 10.43
CA PHE A 267 -16.71 18.91 10.10
C PHE A 267 -16.30 18.08 11.33
N ALA A 268 -16.18 18.72 12.48
CA ALA A 268 -15.87 18.04 13.75
C ALA A 268 -16.95 17.02 14.16
N GLU A 269 -18.23 17.37 14.02
CA GLU A 269 -19.34 16.44 14.25
C GLU A 269 -19.30 15.24 13.29
N LEU A 270 -19.07 15.49 12.00
CA LEU A 270 -18.96 14.42 11.00
C LEU A 270 -17.76 13.51 11.26
N CYS A 271 -16.62 14.08 11.67
CA CYS A 271 -15.46 13.29 12.09
C CYS A 271 -15.76 12.40 13.29
N ALA A 272 -16.44 12.94 14.32
CA ALA A 272 -16.82 12.16 15.51
C ALA A 272 -17.72 10.97 15.14
N LEU A 273 -18.68 11.15 14.21
CA LEU A 273 -19.49 10.06 13.70
C LEU A 273 -18.63 9.01 12.97
N ALA A 274 -17.68 9.45 12.15
CA ALA A 274 -16.81 8.56 11.39
C ALA A 274 -15.83 7.79 12.30
N ASP A 275 -15.23 8.43 13.28
CA ASP A 275 -14.33 7.82 14.24
C ASP A 275 -15.06 6.78 15.12
N ASP A 276 -16.35 7.00 15.39
CA ASP A 276 -17.25 6.04 16.04
C ASP A 276 -17.84 4.98 15.08
N SER A 277 -17.47 5.00 13.80
CA SER A 277 -18.03 4.14 12.75
C SER A 277 -19.56 4.15 12.65
N LYS A 278 -20.16 5.33 12.89
CA LYS A 278 -21.62 5.57 12.81
C LYS A 278 -22.02 6.04 11.40
N PRO A 279 -23.28 5.90 10.99
CA PRO A 279 -23.78 6.49 9.75
C PRO A 279 -23.55 8.00 9.72
N VAL A 280 -23.13 8.51 8.55
CA VAL A 280 -22.91 9.94 8.31
C VAL A 280 -23.97 10.43 7.32
N PRO A 281 -24.59 11.62 7.51
CA PRO A 281 -25.65 12.12 6.64
C PRO A 281 -25.12 12.48 5.25
N THR A 282 -26.03 12.55 4.26
CA THR A 282 -25.78 13.05 2.90
C THR A 282 -26.59 14.34 2.67
N PHE A 283 -25.98 15.36 2.06
CA PHE A 283 -26.64 16.64 1.83
C PHE A 283 -25.91 17.49 0.77
N ALA A 284 -26.64 18.46 0.20
CA ALA A 284 -26.05 19.44 -0.71
C ALA A 284 -25.14 20.41 0.04
N LEU A 285 -23.98 20.72 -0.54
CA LEU A 285 -23.13 21.79 -0.04
C LEU A 285 -23.49 23.10 -0.77
N PRO A 286 -23.50 24.26 -0.09
CA PRO A 286 -23.91 25.52 -0.70
C PRO A 286 -22.86 26.11 -1.65
N TYR A 287 -21.74 25.43 -1.84
CA TYR A 287 -20.58 25.91 -2.60
C TYR A 287 -20.48 25.31 -4.00
N ARG A 288 -19.80 26.05 -4.87
CA ARG A 288 -19.20 25.51 -6.11
C ARG A 288 -17.69 25.44 -5.93
N LEU A 289 -17.08 24.42 -6.49
CA LEU A 289 -15.62 24.36 -6.66
C LEU A 289 -15.27 24.91 -8.03
N ARG A 290 -14.40 25.92 -8.08
CA ARG A 290 -13.88 26.50 -9.31
C ARG A 290 -12.35 26.43 -9.28
N GLY A 291 -11.72 26.18 -10.45
CA GLY A 291 -10.27 26.14 -10.50
C GLY A 291 -9.71 25.90 -11.90
N THR A 292 -8.41 26.04 -11.99
CA THR A 292 -7.60 25.69 -13.17
C THR A 292 -6.54 24.69 -12.78
N ILE A 293 -6.27 23.71 -13.65
CA ILE A 293 -5.29 22.66 -13.40
C ILE A 293 -4.19 22.75 -14.45
N ALA A 294 -2.99 23.11 -14.03
CA ALA A 294 -1.82 23.09 -14.87
C ALA A 294 -1.24 21.67 -14.90
N VAL A 295 -1.25 21.04 -16.07
CA VAL A 295 -0.85 19.65 -16.22
C VAL A 295 0.14 19.47 -17.38
N LYS A 296 1.20 18.73 -17.16
CA LYS A 296 2.12 18.23 -18.19
C LYS A 296 1.88 16.74 -18.39
N ARG A 297 1.79 16.28 -19.64
CA ARG A 297 1.57 14.87 -20.00
C ARG A 297 2.67 14.35 -20.90
N GLU A 298 2.99 13.06 -20.77
CA GLU A 298 3.90 12.34 -21.64
C GLU A 298 3.55 10.84 -21.67
N SER A 299 3.84 10.17 -22.80
CA SER A 299 3.67 8.73 -22.95
C SER A 299 4.95 8.00 -22.58
N LEU A 300 4.85 6.85 -21.90
CA LEU A 300 5.98 6.00 -21.57
C LEU A 300 5.60 4.53 -21.60
N SER A 301 6.60 3.64 -21.53
CA SER A 301 6.41 2.20 -21.39
C SER A 301 7.29 1.68 -20.26
N SER A 302 6.75 0.74 -19.49
CA SER A 302 7.48 0.02 -18.44
C SER A 302 7.01 -1.44 -18.43
N PRO A 303 7.90 -2.44 -18.35
CA PRO A 303 7.50 -3.83 -18.46
C PRO A 303 7.15 -4.44 -17.11
N ASN A 304 6.15 -5.35 -17.06
CA ASN A 304 6.11 -6.42 -16.09
C ASN A 304 7.17 -7.47 -16.46
N LEU A 305 7.66 -8.24 -15.49
CA LEU A 305 8.63 -9.30 -15.68
C LEU A 305 7.99 -10.64 -15.32
N ILE A 306 8.02 -11.60 -16.24
CA ILE A 306 7.32 -12.88 -16.06
C ILE A 306 8.28 -14.04 -16.34
N ALA A 307 8.38 -14.95 -15.36
CA ALA A 307 9.13 -16.18 -15.47
C ALA A 307 8.28 -17.40 -15.09
N GLU A 308 8.57 -18.55 -15.67
CA GLU A 308 7.85 -19.80 -15.45
C GLU A 308 8.78 -20.87 -14.85
N LEU A 309 8.27 -21.59 -13.84
CA LEU A 309 8.74 -22.91 -13.43
C LEU A 309 7.71 -23.96 -13.88
N PRO A 310 7.99 -24.77 -14.90
CA PRO A 310 7.02 -25.71 -15.44
C PRO A 310 6.63 -26.82 -14.46
N GLY A 311 5.34 -27.11 -14.38
CA GLY A 311 4.80 -28.30 -13.72
C GLY A 311 5.06 -29.56 -14.54
N HIS A 312 4.83 -30.73 -13.92
CA HIS A 312 5.10 -32.02 -14.57
C HIS A 312 3.85 -32.89 -14.80
N ASP A 313 2.72 -32.56 -14.16
CA ASP A 313 1.49 -33.38 -14.30
C ASP A 313 0.86 -33.15 -15.68
N PRO A 314 0.52 -34.20 -16.46
CA PRO A 314 -0.02 -34.04 -17.80
C PRO A 314 -1.32 -33.26 -17.89
N LYS A 315 -2.11 -33.22 -16.80
CA LYS A 315 -3.39 -32.49 -16.72
C LYS A 315 -3.23 -31.12 -16.10
N LEU A 316 -2.41 -31.00 -15.04
CA LEU A 316 -2.33 -29.80 -14.22
C LEU A 316 -1.21 -28.85 -14.63
N ALA A 317 -0.18 -29.29 -15.37
CA ALA A 317 0.93 -28.44 -15.78
C ALA A 317 0.53 -27.23 -16.66
N ARG A 318 -0.70 -27.20 -17.17
CA ARG A 318 -1.26 -26.04 -17.88
C ARG A 318 -2.04 -25.08 -16.98
N GLN A 319 -2.08 -25.35 -15.69
CA GLN A 319 -2.64 -24.45 -14.68
C GLN A 319 -1.49 -23.80 -13.93
N PHE A 320 -1.67 -22.54 -13.55
CA PHE A 320 -0.60 -21.73 -13.00
C PHE A 320 -0.99 -21.18 -11.63
N VAL A 321 -0.08 -21.31 -10.67
CA VAL A 321 -0.08 -20.54 -9.44
C VAL A 321 0.88 -19.38 -9.65
N VAL A 322 0.41 -18.16 -9.42
CA VAL A 322 1.22 -16.94 -9.50
C VAL A 322 1.84 -16.65 -8.13
N VAL A 323 3.09 -16.18 -8.13
CA VAL A 323 3.73 -15.54 -6.99
C VAL A 323 4.18 -14.16 -7.46
N SER A 324 3.69 -13.09 -6.83
CA SER A 324 3.84 -11.73 -7.34
C SER A 324 4.39 -10.74 -6.32
N ALA A 325 5.04 -9.69 -6.82
CA ALA A 325 5.50 -8.50 -6.09
C ALA A 325 5.66 -7.34 -7.07
N HIS A 326 5.78 -6.08 -6.58
CA HIS A 326 6.08 -4.97 -7.47
C HIS A 326 7.55 -4.55 -7.42
N LEU A 327 8.06 -4.04 -8.53
CA LEU A 327 9.44 -3.62 -8.67
C LEU A 327 9.61 -2.12 -8.55
N ASP A 328 8.62 -1.36 -9.00
CA ASP A 328 8.68 0.10 -8.98
C ASP A 328 8.59 0.65 -7.57
N HIS A 329 9.11 1.88 -7.41
CA HIS A 329 8.87 2.68 -6.22
C HIS A 329 8.84 4.17 -6.64
N LEU A 330 9.03 5.10 -5.73
CA LEU A 330 8.74 6.53 -5.94
C LEU A 330 9.84 7.29 -6.70
N GLY A 331 11.02 6.70 -6.88
CA GLY A 331 12.08 7.34 -7.65
C GLY A 331 12.83 8.44 -6.89
N VAL A 332 13.25 9.47 -7.62
CA VAL A 332 13.88 10.66 -7.06
C VAL A 332 12.83 11.74 -6.88
N GLY A 333 12.66 12.21 -5.64
CA GLY A 333 11.60 13.14 -5.26
C GLY A 333 12.09 14.34 -4.47
N ALA A 334 11.16 15.00 -3.76
CA ALA A 334 11.47 16.08 -2.85
C ALA A 334 12.36 15.57 -1.70
N PRO A 335 13.42 16.30 -1.32
CA PRO A 335 14.33 15.84 -0.28
C PRO A 335 13.66 15.86 1.12
N ILE A 336 13.93 14.81 1.89
CA ILE A 336 13.63 14.73 3.33
C ILE A 336 14.96 14.59 4.04
N ASN A 337 15.29 15.49 4.96
CA ASN A 337 16.57 15.54 5.66
C ASN A 337 17.80 15.54 4.72
N GLY A 338 17.66 16.09 3.52
CA GLY A 338 18.73 16.19 2.51
C GLY A 338 18.82 15.00 1.55
N ASP A 339 18.16 13.89 1.83
CA ASP A 339 18.06 12.73 0.94
C ASP A 339 16.81 12.85 0.05
N LYS A 340 16.98 12.55 -1.25
CA LYS A 340 15.95 12.66 -2.30
C LYS A 340 15.66 11.35 -3.03
N ILE A 341 16.42 10.27 -2.72
CA ILE A 341 16.23 8.96 -3.36
C ILE A 341 15.30 8.15 -2.47
N TYR A 342 14.15 7.80 -2.99
CA TYR A 342 13.19 6.93 -2.32
C TYR A 342 13.54 5.49 -2.68
N ASN A 343 14.44 4.88 -1.88
CA ASN A 343 15.06 3.59 -2.22
C ASN A 343 14.07 2.43 -2.17
N GLY A 344 13.06 2.46 -1.29
CA GLY A 344 12.04 1.42 -1.20
C GLY A 344 12.62 0.04 -0.88
N ALA A 345 13.39 -0.07 0.22
CA ALA A 345 14.00 -1.34 0.61
C ALA A 345 12.95 -2.34 1.08
N MET A 346 11.98 -1.88 1.89
CA MET A 346 10.86 -2.71 2.30
C MET A 346 9.69 -2.61 1.31
N ASP A 347 9.54 -1.46 0.65
CA ASP A 347 8.50 -1.15 -0.33
C ASP A 347 9.10 -0.99 -1.76
N ASP A 348 9.21 -2.01 -2.65
CA ASP A 348 8.97 -3.42 -2.34
C ASP A 348 10.14 -4.30 -2.84
N ALA A 349 11.40 -3.79 -2.64
CA ALA A 349 12.56 -4.63 -2.92
C ALA A 349 12.53 -5.92 -2.07
N SER A 350 11.91 -5.86 -0.87
CA SER A 350 11.76 -7.00 0.03
C SER A 350 10.79 -8.06 -0.53
N GLY A 351 9.67 -7.65 -1.11
CA GLY A 351 8.75 -8.57 -1.78
C GLY A 351 9.37 -9.20 -3.02
N VAL A 352 10.08 -8.42 -3.84
CA VAL A 352 10.81 -8.97 -4.99
C VAL A 352 11.86 -10.00 -4.54
N ALA A 353 12.65 -9.71 -3.50
CA ALA A 353 13.63 -10.65 -2.96
C ALA A 353 12.96 -11.95 -2.44
N THR A 354 11.80 -11.82 -1.80
CA THR A 354 10.98 -12.95 -1.34
C THR A 354 10.49 -13.81 -2.52
N VAL A 355 9.99 -13.20 -3.60
CA VAL A 355 9.60 -13.95 -4.82
C VAL A 355 10.78 -14.70 -5.42
N LEU A 356 11.97 -14.09 -5.44
CA LEU A 356 13.21 -14.73 -5.94
C LEU A 356 13.63 -15.91 -5.05
N ASP A 357 13.55 -15.79 -3.73
CA ASP A 357 13.87 -16.88 -2.79
C ASP A 357 12.87 -18.03 -2.89
N ILE A 358 11.56 -17.74 -2.99
CA ILE A 358 10.51 -18.73 -3.24
C ILE A 358 10.77 -19.46 -4.56
N ALA A 359 11.11 -18.75 -5.62
CA ALA A 359 11.45 -19.36 -6.91
C ALA A 359 12.64 -20.33 -6.79
N HIS A 360 13.70 -19.93 -6.06
CA HIS A 360 14.85 -20.78 -5.77
C HIS A 360 14.42 -22.06 -5.01
N ARG A 361 13.64 -21.93 -3.93
CA ARG A 361 13.17 -23.05 -3.10
C ARG A 361 12.33 -24.04 -3.89
N LEU A 362 11.34 -23.55 -4.65
CA LEU A 362 10.48 -24.39 -5.49
C LEU A 362 11.26 -25.07 -6.63
N LYS A 363 12.26 -24.39 -7.19
CA LYS A 363 13.14 -24.99 -8.21
C LYS A 363 14.02 -26.10 -7.66
N LYS A 364 14.48 -25.99 -6.42
CA LYS A 364 15.31 -26.99 -5.74
C LYS A 364 14.51 -28.11 -5.08
N GLY A 365 13.23 -27.85 -4.81
CA GLY A 365 12.31 -28.80 -4.19
C GLY A 365 11.81 -29.92 -5.13
N PRO A 366 10.85 -30.70 -4.68
CA PRO A 366 10.13 -31.67 -5.51
C PRO A 366 9.48 -31.02 -6.72
N LYS A 367 9.36 -31.75 -7.82
CA LYS A 367 8.65 -31.25 -9.00
C LYS A 367 7.17 -31.05 -8.69
N LEU A 368 6.67 -29.88 -8.97
CA LEU A 368 5.28 -29.50 -8.77
C LEU A 368 4.39 -30.04 -9.89
N ARG A 369 3.13 -30.31 -9.58
CA ARG A 369 2.15 -30.77 -10.58
C ARG A 369 1.69 -29.63 -11.48
N ARG A 370 1.29 -28.46 -10.91
CA ARG A 370 0.99 -27.23 -11.64
C ARG A 370 2.25 -26.45 -11.93
N SER A 371 2.22 -25.62 -12.95
CA SER A 371 3.26 -24.65 -13.23
C SER A 371 3.17 -23.45 -12.26
N MET A 372 4.31 -22.81 -12.02
CA MET A 372 4.38 -21.54 -11.29
C MET A 372 4.69 -20.41 -12.25
N LEU A 373 4.07 -19.25 -12.06
CA LEU A 373 4.48 -17.97 -12.65
C LEU A 373 5.02 -17.05 -11.57
N PHE A 374 6.21 -16.53 -11.79
CA PHE A 374 6.78 -15.46 -10.97
C PHE A 374 6.58 -14.16 -11.73
N VAL A 375 5.74 -13.28 -11.18
CA VAL A 375 5.27 -12.06 -11.85
C VAL A 375 5.71 -10.85 -11.03
N ILE A 376 6.70 -10.13 -11.54
CA ILE A 376 7.16 -8.91 -10.92
C ILE A 376 6.57 -7.75 -11.73
N VAL A 377 5.66 -7.01 -11.10
CA VAL A 377 4.89 -5.98 -11.81
C VAL A 377 5.52 -4.60 -11.72
N THR A 378 5.09 -3.73 -12.62
CA THR A 378 5.42 -2.30 -12.69
C THR A 378 4.23 -1.46 -12.29
N ALA A 379 4.46 -0.21 -11.91
CA ALA A 379 3.41 0.79 -11.67
C ALA A 379 2.36 0.39 -10.62
N GLU A 380 2.76 -0.32 -9.58
CA GLU A 380 1.95 -0.57 -8.37
C GLU A 380 1.66 0.78 -7.70
N GLU A 381 2.71 1.58 -7.46
CA GLU A 381 2.70 2.90 -6.83
C GLU A 381 1.87 3.96 -7.60
N LYS A 382 1.47 3.62 -8.80
CA LYS A 382 0.62 4.45 -9.65
C LYS A 382 -0.83 3.97 -9.68
N GLY A 383 -1.19 3.01 -8.82
CA GLY A 383 -2.53 2.46 -8.63
C GLY A 383 -2.71 1.08 -9.23
N LEU A 384 -1.81 0.14 -8.94
CA LEU A 384 -1.87 -1.28 -9.33
C LEU A 384 -1.91 -1.49 -10.86
N LEU A 385 -1.33 -0.56 -11.65
CA LEU A 385 -1.57 -0.55 -13.11
C LEU A 385 -0.92 -1.73 -13.83
N GLY A 386 0.25 -2.16 -13.40
CA GLY A 386 0.96 -3.30 -14.00
C GLY A 386 0.29 -4.63 -13.73
N SER A 387 -0.13 -4.86 -12.50
CA SER A 387 -0.90 -6.06 -12.12
C SER A 387 -2.29 -6.06 -12.76
N HIS A 388 -2.95 -4.89 -12.84
CA HIS A 388 -4.22 -4.75 -13.55
C HIS A 388 -4.08 -5.10 -15.02
N TYR A 389 -3.02 -4.61 -15.68
CA TYR A 389 -2.74 -4.97 -17.07
C TYR A 389 -2.48 -6.47 -17.22
N PHE A 390 -1.64 -7.07 -16.35
CA PHE A 390 -1.35 -8.51 -16.40
C PHE A 390 -2.61 -9.35 -16.17
N ALA A 391 -3.41 -9.05 -15.16
CA ALA A 391 -4.62 -9.82 -14.86
C ALA A 391 -5.66 -9.77 -16.01
N ARG A 392 -5.73 -8.65 -16.73
CA ARG A 392 -6.60 -8.48 -17.91
C ARG A 392 -6.03 -9.10 -19.17
N HIS A 393 -4.71 -9.06 -19.34
CA HIS A 393 -3.96 -9.54 -20.50
C HIS A 393 -2.80 -10.45 -20.10
N PRO A 394 -3.07 -11.57 -19.39
CA PRO A 394 -2.00 -12.46 -18.97
C PRO A 394 -1.27 -13.07 -20.16
N THR A 395 -0.02 -13.44 -19.95
CA THR A 395 0.83 -14.10 -20.98
C THR A 395 0.54 -15.60 -21.14
N VAL A 396 -0.36 -16.12 -20.33
CA VAL A 396 -0.92 -17.48 -20.38
C VAL A 396 -2.44 -17.40 -20.52
N PRO A 397 -3.16 -18.49 -20.90
CA PRO A 397 -4.61 -18.46 -20.92
C PRO A 397 -5.18 -18.03 -19.57
N LYS A 398 -6.05 -17.02 -19.56
CA LYS A 398 -6.58 -16.41 -18.32
C LYS A 398 -7.20 -17.45 -17.38
N ASP A 399 -8.03 -18.35 -17.92
CA ASP A 399 -8.68 -19.40 -17.14
C ASP A 399 -7.72 -20.46 -16.58
N SER A 400 -6.43 -20.40 -16.97
CA SER A 400 -5.41 -21.32 -16.46
C SER A 400 -4.76 -20.84 -15.17
N ILE A 401 -4.91 -19.57 -14.79
CA ILE A 401 -4.41 -19.03 -13.52
C ILE A 401 -5.38 -19.47 -12.43
N VAL A 402 -4.89 -20.14 -11.40
CA VAL A 402 -5.72 -20.72 -10.34
C VAL A 402 -5.63 -19.97 -9.01
N ALA A 403 -4.51 -19.29 -8.77
CA ALA A 403 -4.28 -18.49 -7.57
C ALA A 403 -3.19 -17.45 -7.79
N ASP A 404 -3.20 -16.39 -6.98
CA ASP A 404 -2.08 -15.47 -6.80
C ASP A 404 -1.68 -15.38 -5.34
N LEU A 405 -0.36 -15.37 -5.07
CA LEU A 405 0.29 -15.25 -3.78
C LEU A 405 1.21 -14.02 -3.84
N ASN A 406 0.75 -12.91 -3.28
CA ASN A 406 1.39 -11.59 -3.42
C ASN A 406 2.24 -11.21 -2.22
N PHE A 407 3.32 -10.49 -2.49
CA PHE A 407 4.14 -9.84 -1.49
C PHE A 407 4.23 -8.34 -1.77
N ASP A 408 3.98 -7.58 -0.74
CA ASP A 408 4.12 -6.14 -0.69
C ASP A 408 4.39 -5.75 0.76
N MET A 409 5.60 -5.31 1.07
CA MET A 409 6.06 -4.96 2.41
C MET A 409 5.77 -6.05 3.46
N PRO A 410 6.44 -7.20 3.46
CA PRO A 410 6.29 -8.22 4.52
C PRO A 410 6.68 -7.70 5.91
N LEU A 411 7.57 -6.70 6.01
CA LEU A 411 8.03 -6.02 7.23
C LEU A 411 8.57 -6.97 8.31
N PRO A 412 9.69 -7.66 8.09
CA PRO A 412 10.29 -8.57 9.07
C PRO A 412 11.04 -7.79 10.15
N LEU A 413 10.31 -7.03 10.98
CA LEU A 413 10.86 -6.14 12.01
C LEU A 413 10.76 -6.72 13.43
N TRP A 414 10.12 -7.90 13.58
CA TRP A 414 9.99 -8.67 14.82
C TRP A 414 10.02 -10.17 14.53
N PRO A 415 10.19 -11.04 15.56
CA PRO A 415 10.18 -12.48 15.35
C PRO A 415 8.87 -12.98 14.73
N LEU A 416 8.94 -13.82 13.71
CA LEU A 416 7.79 -14.39 13.02
C LEU A 416 7.10 -15.43 13.91
N LYS A 417 6.05 -15.04 14.60
CA LYS A 417 5.17 -15.92 15.38
C LYS A 417 3.81 -16.06 14.72
N LYS A 418 3.39 -15.01 14.03
CA LYS A 418 2.07 -14.92 13.40
C LYS A 418 2.23 -14.43 11.96
N VAL A 419 1.41 -14.99 11.08
CA VAL A 419 1.26 -14.53 9.70
C VAL A 419 -0.08 -13.83 9.58
N PHE A 420 -0.10 -12.64 9.02
CA PHE A 420 -1.30 -11.97 8.55
C PHE A 420 -1.41 -12.21 7.03
N ALA A 421 -2.50 -12.84 6.61
CA ALA A 421 -2.76 -13.14 5.20
C ALA A 421 -4.06 -12.45 4.73
N PRO A 422 -4.00 -11.18 4.25
CA PRO A 422 -5.14 -10.55 3.60
C PRO A 422 -5.75 -11.45 2.53
N GLY A 423 -7.08 -11.62 2.57
CA GLY A 423 -7.81 -12.55 1.70
C GLY A 423 -8.05 -13.95 2.30
N GLU A 424 -7.54 -14.25 3.50
CA GLU A 424 -7.69 -15.56 4.16
C GLU A 424 -9.16 -16.01 4.30
N GLY A 425 -10.06 -15.09 4.56
CA GLY A 425 -11.50 -15.36 4.72
C GLY A 425 -12.29 -15.46 3.43
N GLU A 426 -11.66 -15.28 2.25
CA GLU A 426 -12.37 -15.09 0.99
C GLU A 426 -12.42 -16.36 0.12
N SER A 427 -11.47 -17.28 0.28
CA SER A 427 -11.37 -18.49 -0.55
C SER A 427 -10.82 -19.68 0.21
N THR A 428 -10.81 -20.86 -0.43
CA THR A 428 -10.20 -22.08 0.14
C THR A 428 -8.70 -21.95 0.37
N LEU A 429 -8.01 -20.98 -0.28
CA LEU A 429 -6.61 -20.67 0.00
C LEU A 429 -6.36 -20.37 1.48
N GLY A 430 -7.35 -19.78 2.19
CA GLY A 430 -7.22 -19.52 3.62
C GLY A 430 -7.16 -20.79 4.45
N SER A 431 -7.86 -21.87 4.08
CA SER A 431 -7.74 -23.15 4.77
C SER A 431 -6.36 -23.80 4.55
N ASP A 432 -5.81 -23.66 3.34
CA ASP A 432 -4.47 -24.17 3.02
C ASP A 432 -3.41 -23.38 3.75
N ALA A 433 -3.53 -22.05 3.79
CA ALA A 433 -2.65 -21.16 4.53
C ALA A 433 -2.60 -21.51 6.03
N ARG A 434 -3.76 -21.73 6.67
CA ARG A 434 -3.85 -22.16 8.08
C ARG A 434 -3.20 -23.51 8.30
N ALA A 435 -3.42 -24.47 7.42
CA ALA A 435 -2.84 -25.82 7.54
C ALA A 435 -1.32 -25.77 7.47
N VAL A 436 -0.74 -25.00 6.55
CA VAL A 436 0.71 -24.83 6.41
C VAL A 436 1.29 -24.07 7.61
N ALA A 437 0.64 -23.00 8.07
CA ALA A 437 1.05 -22.24 9.24
C ALA A 437 1.14 -23.16 10.49
N ALA A 438 0.08 -23.93 10.75
CA ALA A 438 0.04 -24.87 11.88
C ALA A 438 1.15 -25.93 11.79
N ALA A 439 1.44 -26.46 10.59
CA ALA A 439 2.51 -27.43 10.40
C ALA A 439 3.92 -26.86 10.69
N GLN A 440 4.09 -25.54 10.57
CA GLN A 440 5.34 -24.83 10.84
C GLN A 440 5.36 -24.14 12.23
N GLY A 441 4.34 -24.36 13.06
CA GLY A 441 4.24 -23.75 14.40
C GLY A 441 3.98 -22.23 14.34
N LEU A 442 3.37 -21.74 13.26
CA LEU A 442 2.94 -20.35 13.10
C LEU A 442 1.44 -20.22 13.38
N GLU A 443 1.05 -19.08 13.92
CA GLU A 443 -0.36 -18.70 14.10
C GLU A 443 -0.81 -17.80 12.96
N MET A 444 -2.10 -17.87 12.57
CA MET A 444 -2.70 -16.88 11.70
C MET A 444 -3.20 -15.70 12.53
N ALA A 445 -2.80 -14.49 12.16
CA ALA A 445 -3.29 -13.27 12.79
C ALA A 445 -4.54 -12.76 12.04
N PRO A 446 -5.60 -12.33 12.75
CA PRO A 446 -6.67 -11.57 12.13
C PRO A 446 -6.12 -10.21 11.65
N ASP A 447 -6.87 -9.54 10.77
CA ASP A 447 -6.52 -8.17 10.37
C ASP A 447 -6.53 -7.25 11.61
N PRO A 448 -5.38 -6.67 11.99
CA PRO A 448 -5.31 -5.79 13.17
C PRO A 448 -5.95 -4.42 12.93
N LEU A 449 -6.11 -4.03 11.66
CA LEU A 449 -6.57 -2.71 11.24
C LEU A 449 -7.50 -2.79 10.01
N PRO A 450 -8.72 -3.39 10.18
CA PRO A 450 -9.61 -3.69 9.05
C PRO A 450 -9.98 -2.46 8.21
N ASP A 451 -10.03 -1.28 8.83
CA ASP A 451 -10.38 -0.03 8.14
C ASP A 451 -9.29 0.48 7.18
N ARG A 452 -8.06 -0.04 7.28
CA ARG A 452 -7.00 0.20 6.28
C ARG A 452 -7.30 -0.44 4.94
N ASN A 453 -8.14 -1.48 4.91
CA ASN A 453 -8.54 -2.19 3.70
C ASN A 453 -7.33 -2.72 2.89
N VAL A 454 -6.35 -3.32 3.57
CA VAL A 454 -5.08 -3.76 2.97
C VAL A 454 -5.32 -4.70 1.78
N PHE A 455 -6.36 -5.53 1.83
CA PHE A 455 -6.66 -6.51 0.78
C PHE A 455 -6.92 -5.90 -0.61
N ILE A 456 -7.37 -4.64 -0.69
CA ILE A 456 -7.61 -3.97 -1.99
C ILE A 456 -6.50 -3.00 -2.39
N ARG A 457 -5.41 -2.93 -1.65
CA ARG A 457 -4.38 -1.89 -1.82
C ARG A 457 -3.09 -2.40 -2.42
N THR A 458 -3.00 -3.70 -2.69
CA THR A 458 -1.82 -4.37 -3.21
C THR A 458 -2.18 -5.27 -4.40
N ASP A 459 -1.20 -5.73 -5.16
CA ASP A 459 -1.36 -6.28 -6.52
C ASP A 459 -2.26 -7.50 -6.64
N GLN A 460 -2.38 -8.35 -5.58
CA GLN A 460 -3.32 -9.48 -5.59
C GLN A 460 -4.75 -9.06 -5.91
N PHE A 461 -5.12 -7.81 -5.60
CA PHE A 461 -6.47 -7.34 -5.85
C PHE A 461 -6.81 -7.28 -7.34
N SER A 462 -5.84 -7.03 -8.20
CA SER A 462 -6.01 -7.11 -9.65
C SER A 462 -6.44 -8.50 -10.12
N PHE A 463 -5.89 -9.56 -9.51
CA PHE A 463 -6.29 -10.95 -9.78
C PHE A 463 -7.68 -11.26 -9.21
N VAL A 464 -7.96 -10.81 -7.99
CA VAL A 464 -9.28 -10.94 -7.34
C VAL A 464 -10.39 -10.39 -8.23
N ARG A 465 -10.20 -9.24 -8.83
CA ARG A 465 -11.16 -8.58 -9.73
C ARG A 465 -11.42 -9.36 -11.02
N GLU A 466 -10.48 -10.16 -11.44
CA GLU A 466 -10.61 -11.07 -12.58
C GLU A 466 -11.12 -12.47 -12.17
N GLY A 467 -11.58 -12.60 -10.92
CA GLY A 467 -12.17 -13.82 -10.39
C GLY A 467 -11.17 -14.88 -9.92
N ILE A 468 -9.88 -14.52 -9.80
CA ILE A 468 -8.82 -15.41 -9.37
C ILE A 468 -8.63 -15.27 -7.86
N PRO A 469 -8.81 -16.35 -7.05
CA PRO A 469 -8.51 -16.32 -5.62
C PRO A 469 -7.06 -15.91 -5.33
N ALA A 470 -6.87 -15.04 -4.36
CA ALA A 470 -5.53 -14.54 -4.04
C ALA A 470 -5.33 -14.28 -2.55
N LEU A 471 -4.08 -14.29 -2.11
CA LEU A 471 -3.63 -13.91 -0.78
C LEU A 471 -2.46 -12.94 -0.88
N ALA A 472 -2.35 -12.03 0.09
CA ALA A 472 -1.10 -11.34 0.37
C ALA A 472 -0.53 -11.82 1.71
N PHE A 473 0.76 -11.51 2.01
CA PHE A 473 1.42 -12.01 3.21
C PHE A 473 2.21 -10.90 3.91
N LYS A 474 1.98 -10.80 5.22
CA LYS A 474 2.69 -9.87 6.10
C LYS A 474 3.00 -10.52 7.44
N PHE A 475 3.98 -10.00 8.16
CA PHE A 475 4.19 -10.35 9.55
C PHE A 475 2.97 -9.94 10.37
N GLY A 476 2.38 -10.93 11.07
CA GLY A 476 1.17 -10.71 11.86
C GLY A 476 1.47 -10.07 13.21
N PHE A 477 0.61 -9.16 13.63
CA PHE A 477 0.63 -8.53 14.94
C PHE A 477 -0.78 -8.36 15.48
N ALA A 478 -0.93 -7.91 16.72
CA ALA A 478 -2.22 -7.54 17.30
C ALA A 478 -2.20 -6.07 17.72
N LYS A 479 -3.36 -5.45 17.74
CA LYS A 479 -3.53 -4.08 18.24
C LYS A 479 -3.03 -3.99 19.69
N ASP A 480 -2.43 -2.89 20.05
CA ASP A 480 -1.91 -2.59 21.39
C ASP A 480 -0.75 -3.52 21.86
N THR A 481 0.00 -4.10 20.92
CA THR A 481 1.24 -4.85 21.18
C THR A 481 2.50 -4.05 20.81
N PRO A 482 3.69 -4.46 21.27
CA PRO A 482 4.95 -3.85 20.83
C PRO A 482 5.14 -3.90 19.30
N GLU A 483 4.72 -4.97 18.64
CA GLU A 483 4.78 -5.15 17.20
C GLU A 483 3.90 -4.13 16.46
N PHE A 484 2.72 -3.84 17.02
CA PHE A 484 1.84 -2.76 16.50
C PHE A 484 2.56 -1.41 16.54
N GLN A 485 3.24 -1.09 17.66
CA GLN A 485 3.97 0.17 17.78
C GLN A 485 5.15 0.23 16.78
N ILE A 486 5.89 -0.89 16.60
CA ILE A 486 6.98 -0.97 15.62
C ILE A 486 6.45 -0.73 14.20
N GLU A 487 5.34 -1.36 13.81
CA GLU A 487 4.72 -1.17 12.49
C GLU A 487 4.24 0.27 12.29
N HIS A 488 3.57 0.82 13.30
CA HIS A 488 3.09 2.19 13.27
C HIS A 488 4.25 3.20 13.11
N ASP A 489 5.32 3.06 13.91
CA ASP A 489 6.48 3.93 13.86
C ASP A 489 7.24 3.81 12.53
N TRP A 490 7.35 2.58 12.01
CA TRP A 490 7.94 2.34 10.69
C TRP A 490 7.14 3.06 9.60
N ARG A 491 5.82 2.91 9.61
CA ARG A 491 4.94 3.55 8.63
C ARG A 491 4.96 5.07 8.75
N ALA A 492 4.94 5.60 9.96
CA ALA A 492 5.00 7.04 10.18
C ALA A 492 6.31 7.69 9.71
N ASN A 493 7.44 6.96 9.79
CA ASN A 493 8.75 7.54 9.57
C ASN A 493 9.43 7.08 8.26
N ARG A 494 9.13 5.87 7.75
CA ARG A 494 9.83 5.27 6.61
C ARG A 494 8.95 5.03 5.38
N TYR A 495 7.69 4.69 5.55
CA TYR A 495 6.79 4.42 4.43
C TYR A 495 6.70 5.62 3.48
N HIS A 496 6.99 5.41 2.20
CA HIS A 496 7.06 6.44 1.17
C HIS A 496 8.00 7.61 1.54
N ALA A 497 9.16 7.29 2.08
CA ALA A 497 10.20 8.24 2.45
C ALA A 497 11.60 7.71 2.07
N PRO A 498 12.61 8.58 1.85
CA PRO A 498 13.97 8.12 1.59
C PRO A 498 14.55 7.23 2.69
N SER A 499 14.04 7.34 3.92
CA SER A 499 14.46 6.50 5.06
C SER A 499 13.97 5.05 4.99
N ASP A 500 13.15 4.65 3.98
CA ASP A 500 12.99 3.24 3.60
C ASP A 500 14.18 2.79 2.75
N ASP A 501 15.33 2.74 3.37
CA ASP A 501 16.64 2.40 2.82
C ASP A 501 17.20 1.11 3.47
N LEU A 502 18.50 0.86 3.28
CA LEU A 502 19.18 -0.32 3.82
C LEU A 502 19.54 -0.18 5.31
N ASP A 503 19.47 1.04 5.89
CA ASP A 503 19.76 1.29 7.30
C ASP A 503 18.50 1.18 8.16
N GLN A 504 18.03 -0.07 8.35
CA GLN A 504 16.88 -0.35 9.18
C GLN A 504 16.98 -1.74 9.86
N PRO A 505 16.28 -1.93 11.01
CA PRO A 505 16.46 -3.12 11.86
C PRO A 505 15.72 -4.35 11.32
N VAL A 506 16.14 -4.88 10.18
CA VAL A 506 15.50 -6.04 9.52
C VAL A 506 15.99 -7.35 10.12
N MET A 507 15.05 -8.21 10.51
CA MET A 507 15.31 -9.57 10.96
C MET A 507 15.37 -10.55 9.78
N LYS A 508 16.51 -10.63 9.12
CA LYS A 508 16.73 -11.34 7.86
C LYS A 508 16.42 -12.84 7.94
N GLU A 509 16.70 -13.49 9.08
CA GLU A 509 16.35 -14.91 9.31
C GLU A 509 14.84 -15.11 9.43
N GLU A 510 14.14 -14.14 10.02
CA GLU A 510 12.69 -14.19 10.14
C GLU A 510 12.00 -13.94 8.79
N ALA A 511 12.58 -13.12 7.93
CA ALA A 511 12.10 -12.93 6.56
C ALA A 511 12.09 -14.25 5.79
N VAL A 512 13.21 -14.97 5.75
CA VAL A 512 13.30 -16.24 5.03
C VAL A 512 12.48 -17.38 5.66
N ARG A 513 12.06 -17.23 6.93
CA ARG A 513 11.05 -18.12 7.52
C ARG A 513 9.65 -17.87 6.95
N LEU A 514 9.30 -16.62 6.62
CA LEU A 514 8.07 -16.31 5.89
C LEU A 514 8.14 -16.89 4.47
N ASP A 515 9.31 -16.79 3.82
CA ASP A 515 9.52 -17.36 2.49
C ASP A 515 9.36 -18.90 2.50
N ASP A 516 9.88 -19.59 3.54
CA ASP A 516 9.66 -21.04 3.75
C ASP A 516 8.17 -21.37 3.87
N TYR A 517 7.43 -20.57 4.62
CA TYR A 517 6.00 -20.76 4.81
C TYR A 517 5.24 -20.61 3.48
N VAL A 518 5.49 -19.55 2.72
CA VAL A 518 4.75 -19.32 1.48
C VAL A 518 5.21 -20.25 0.37
N ALA A 519 6.49 -20.64 0.31
CA ALA A 519 6.95 -21.68 -0.61
C ALA A 519 6.23 -23.01 -0.36
N ALA A 520 6.03 -23.41 0.90
CA ALA A 520 5.28 -24.60 1.26
C ALA A 520 3.77 -24.48 0.89
N LEU A 521 3.18 -23.30 1.07
CA LEU A 521 1.80 -23.03 0.63
C LEU A 521 1.68 -23.10 -0.90
N ALA A 522 2.59 -22.45 -1.62
CA ALA A 522 2.61 -22.46 -3.09
C ALA A 522 2.76 -23.89 -3.63
N ALA A 523 3.65 -24.70 -3.03
CA ALA A 523 3.81 -26.11 -3.39
C ALA A 523 2.53 -26.90 -3.12
N ARG A 524 1.88 -26.69 -1.96
CA ARG A 524 0.61 -27.34 -1.63
C ARG A 524 -0.46 -27.02 -2.66
N VAL A 525 -0.70 -25.74 -2.97
CA VAL A 525 -1.68 -25.32 -3.98
C VAL A 525 -1.33 -25.86 -5.37
N ALA A 526 -0.05 -25.94 -5.71
CA ALA A 526 0.39 -26.48 -6.98
C ALA A 526 0.17 -28.00 -7.10
N ASP A 527 0.16 -28.74 -5.98
CA ASP A 527 0.08 -30.22 -5.95
C ASP A 527 -1.33 -30.75 -5.65
N GLU A 528 -2.28 -29.92 -5.22
CA GLU A 528 -3.66 -30.34 -4.98
C GLU A 528 -4.43 -30.61 -6.27
N ASP A 529 -5.37 -31.61 -6.24
CA ASP A 529 -6.23 -31.90 -7.39
C ASP A 529 -7.23 -30.76 -7.66
N ALA A 530 -7.81 -30.23 -6.59
CA ALA A 530 -8.80 -29.15 -6.68
C ALA A 530 -8.13 -27.81 -6.99
N ARG A 531 -8.86 -26.95 -7.72
CA ARG A 531 -8.50 -25.54 -7.84
C ARG A 531 -9.01 -24.80 -6.62
N PRO A 532 -8.29 -23.76 -6.13
CA PRO A 532 -8.86 -22.85 -5.15
C PRO A 532 -10.23 -22.30 -5.57
N GLN A 533 -11.14 -22.18 -4.62
CA GLN A 533 -12.52 -21.75 -4.84
C GLN A 533 -12.87 -20.60 -3.92
N TRP A 534 -13.66 -19.65 -4.40
CA TRP A 534 -14.27 -18.62 -3.57
C TRP A 534 -15.20 -19.22 -2.52
N LEU A 535 -15.20 -18.70 -1.31
CA LEU A 535 -16.19 -19.06 -0.30
C LEU A 535 -17.55 -18.42 -0.66
N PRO A 536 -18.68 -19.09 -0.35
CA PRO A 536 -20.00 -18.53 -0.59
C PRO A 536 -20.23 -17.18 0.12
N THR A 537 -19.53 -16.93 1.20
CA THR A 537 -19.59 -15.72 2.02
C THR A 537 -18.70 -14.58 1.50
N SER A 538 -17.83 -14.85 0.53
CA SER A 538 -16.90 -13.84 0.02
C SER A 538 -17.62 -12.68 -0.67
N ALA A 539 -17.22 -11.47 -0.32
CA ALA A 539 -17.67 -10.25 -0.98
C ALA A 539 -16.99 -10.01 -2.34
N PHE A 540 -15.94 -10.78 -2.66
CA PHE A 540 -15.12 -10.59 -3.87
C PHE A 540 -15.34 -11.68 -4.93
N ARG A 541 -16.17 -12.66 -4.68
CA ARG A 541 -16.48 -13.66 -5.70
C ARG A 541 -17.15 -13.01 -6.92
N PRO A 542 -16.90 -13.50 -8.16
CA PRO A 542 -17.38 -12.86 -9.39
C PRO A 542 -18.90 -12.67 -9.48
N ASP A 543 -19.68 -13.54 -8.81
CA ASP A 543 -21.14 -13.50 -8.74
C ASP A 543 -21.67 -12.89 -7.43
N ALA A 544 -20.80 -12.33 -6.59
CA ALA A 544 -21.23 -11.61 -5.41
C ALA A 544 -21.98 -10.35 -5.84
N ALA A 545 -23.27 -10.35 -5.56
CA ALA A 545 -24.06 -9.15 -5.75
C ALA A 545 -23.85 -8.22 -4.55
N LEU A 546 -23.11 -7.15 -4.74
CA LEU A 546 -22.96 -6.06 -3.78
C LEU A 546 -24.21 -5.21 -3.67
#